data_2dbda40dc805d03bef0a504072b2d12e
#
_entry.id   2dbda40dc805d03bef0a504072b2d12e
#
_cell.length_a   1.000
_cell.length_b   1.000
_cell.length_c   1.000
_cell.angle_alpha   90.00
_cell.angle_beta   90.00
_cell.angle_gamma   90.00
#
_symmetry.space_group_name_H-M   'P 1'
#
loop_
_entity.id
_entity.type
_entity.pdbx_description
1 polymer ?
#
loop_
_entity_poly.entity_id
_entity_poly.type
_entity_poly.pdbx_seq_one_letter_code
_entity_poly.pdbx_strand_id
1 'polypeptide(L)'
;MKKVMLLLSLVALAAPVAAFADAPPSPAQTANAMCAAAKTSLGTAFATTYGTNASKSNAFGKCVSSHAKAAQNAVNNASKSCKAQQADANFATTHGGQSFAQVYGGSKNGKNAMGKCVSQAVQSAVAAQAKASKSALKSCKAAMKADKAAFATTYGAGKDALGKCVSAKSATK
;
A
#
# COMPACT_ATOMS: atom_id res chain seq x y z
N MET A 1 43.65 20.93 10.12
CA MET A 1 42.37 20.91 9.48
C MET A 1 41.89 19.44 9.38
N LYS A 2 41.05 18.99 10.35
CA LYS A 2 40.54 17.60 10.42
C LYS A 2 39.22 17.53 9.64
N LYS A 3 39.20 16.82 8.50
CA LYS A 3 37.98 16.52 7.73
C LYS A 3 37.20 15.44 8.46
N VAL A 4 36.07 15.81 9.07
CA VAL A 4 35.10 14.90 9.64
C VAL A 4 34.24 14.41 8.48
N MET A 5 34.45 13.14 8.07
CA MET A 5 33.61 12.44 7.08
C MET A 5 32.35 11.95 7.78
N LEU A 6 31.22 12.63 7.52
CA LEU A 6 29.91 12.23 8.01
C LEU A 6 29.40 11.07 7.15
N LEU A 7 29.49 9.85 7.65
CA LEU A 7 28.87 8.67 7.05
C LEU A 7 27.36 8.73 7.30
N LEU A 8 26.60 9.15 6.29
CA LEU A 8 25.13 9.00 6.30
C LEU A 8 24.80 7.50 6.12
N SER A 9 24.49 6.85 7.22
CA SER A 9 23.92 5.50 7.18
C SER A 9 22.46 5.58 6.69
N LEU A 10 22.21 5.24 5.43
CA LEU A 10 20.88 5.00 4.90
C LEU A 10 20.34 3.70 5.55
N VAL A 11 19.54 3.84 6.60
CA VAL A 11 18.73 2.74 7.11
C VAL A 11 17.56 2.55 6.13
N ALA A 12 17.72 1.63 5.19
CA ALA A 12 16.61 1.15 4.37
C ALA A 12 15.66 0.36 5.28
N LEU A 13 14.56 0.99 5.71
CA LEU A 13 13.42 0.29 6.31
C LEU A 13 12.79 -0.61 5.24
N ALA A 14 13.30 -1.83 5.10
CA ALA A 14 12.65 -2.89 4.36
C ALA A 14 11.40 -3.31 5.15
N ALA A 15 10.24 -2.73 4.82
CA ALA A 15 8.98 -3.30 5.26
C ALA A 15 8.90 -4.73 4.69
N PRO A 16 8.47 -5.73 5.48
CA PRO A 16 8.24 -7.07 4.97
C PRO A 16 7.09 -7.00 3.96
N VAL A 17 7.44 -6.93 2.68
CA VAL A 17 6.46 -7.08 1.61
C VAL A 17 6.14 -8.56 1.60
N ALA A 18 4.88 -8.92 1.91
CA ALA A 18 4.43 -10.30 1.78
C ALA A 18 4.77 -10.77 0.36
N ALA A 19 5.69 -11.73 0.26
CA ALA A 19 6.06 -12.32 -1.01
C ALA A 19 4.83 -13.09 -1.51
N PHE A 20 4.17 -12.54 -2.52
CA PHE A 20 3.17 -13.30 -3.24
C PHE A 20 3.90 -14.41 -4.02
N ALA A 21 3.45 -15.64 -3.82
CA ALA A 21 3.94 -16.79 -4.58
C ALA A 21 3.74 -16.59 -6.10
N ASP A 22 4.21 -17.50 -6.92
CA ASP A 22 4.21 -17.42 -8.39
C ASP A 22 2.83 -17.23 -9.05
N ALA A 23 1.73 -17.34 -8.30
CA ALA A 23 0.37 -17.06 -8.76
C ALA A 23 -0.03 -15.59 -8.48
N PRO A 24 -0.89 -14.98 -9.33
CA PRO A 24 -1.47 -13.68 -9.05
C PRO A 24 -2.17 -13.66 -7.68
N PRO A 25 -1.98 -12.63 -6.85
CA PRO A 25 -2.66 -12.55 -5.56
C PRO A 25 -4.17 -12.38 -5.76
N SER A 26 -4.95 -13.03 -4.91
CA SER A 26 -6.39 -12.81 -4.87
C SER A 26 -6.73 -11.42 -4.29
N PRO A 27 -7.93 -10.88 -4.55
CA PRO A 27 -8.38 -9.64 -3.91
C PRO A 27 -8.37 -9.69 -2.39
N ALA A 28 -8.70 -10.85 -1.79
CA ALA A 28 -8.66 -11.03 -0.35
C ALA A 28 -7.23 -10.97 0.21
N GLN A 29 -6.28 -11.64 -0.44
CA GLN A 29 -4.85 -11.54 -0.09
C GLN A 29 -4.34 -10.10 -0.24
N THR A 30 -4.76 -9.40 -1.28
CA THR A 30 -4.40 -8.00 -1.53
C THR A 30 -4.96 -7.08 -0.44
N ALA A 31 -6.22 -7.24 -0.04
CA ALA A 31 -6.83 -6.47 1.05
C ALA A 31 -6.11 -6.72 2.39
N ASN A 32 -5.77 -7.97 2.69
CA ASN A 32 -4.98 -8.33 3.86
C ASN A 32 -3.59 -7.65 3.83
N ALA A 33 -2.90 -7.67 2.69
CA ALA A 33 -1.60 -7.01 2.53
C ALA A 33 -1.70 -5.48 2.70
N MET A 34 -2.73 -4.84 2.13
CA MET A 34 -3.00 -3.41 2.33
C MET A 34 -3.19 -3.07 3.81
N CYS A 35 -3.93 -3.90 4.55
CA CYS A 35 -4.19 -3.68 5.97
C CYS A 35 -2.97 -3.97 6.85
N ALA A 36 -2.16 -4.96 6.52
CA ALA A 36 -0.87 -5.19 7.18
C ALA A 36 0.07 -4.00 7.00
N ALA A 37 0.18 -3.48 5.78
CA ALA A 37 0.98 -2.30 5.47
C ALA A 37 0.43 -1.02 6.14
N ALA A 38 -0.89 -0.84 6.17
CA ALA A 38 -1.54 0.25 6.90
C ALA A 38 -1.28 0.15 8.41
N LYS A 39 -1.35 -1.04 8.99
CA LYS A 39 -1.05 -1.27 10.42
C LYS A 39 0.38 -0.86 10.76
N THR A 40 1.35 -1.24 9.93
CA THR A 40 2.75 -0.82 10.09
C THR A 40 2.91 0.69 9.94
N SER A 41 2.24 1.31 8.97
CA SER A 41 2.36 2.74 8.68
C SER A 41 1.68 3.64 9.72
N LEU A 42 0.57 3.21 10.30
CA LEU A 42 -0.23 3.96 11.27
C LEU A 42 0.18 3.67 12.72
N GLY A 43 0.83 2.54 12.99
CA GLY A 43 1.21 2.13 14.34
C GLY A 43 -0.02 2.08 15.27
N THR A 44 0.09 2.74 16.41
CA THR A 44 -1.01 2.81 17.41
C THR A 44 -2.29 3.46 16.88
N ALA A 45 -2.20 4.33 15.87
CA ALA A 45 -3.37 4.95 15.27
C ALA A 45 -4.21 3.98 14.42
N PHE A 46 -3.68 2.80 14.05
CA PHE A 46 -4.43 1.82 13.27
C PHE A 46 -5.71 1.35 13.97
N ALA A 47 -5.61 1.07 15.25
CA ALA A 47 -6.76 0.61 16.04
C ALA A 47 -7.88 1.65 16.10
N THR A 48 -7.56 2.92 16.30
CA THR A 48 -8.53 4.02 16.32
C THR A 48 -9.05 4.39 14.92
N THR A 49 -8.27 4.12 13.87
CA THR A 49 -8.68 4.39 12.48
C THR A 49 -9.74 3.41 12.00
N TYR A 50 -9.58 2.13 12.30
CA TYR A 50 -10.44 1.08 11.76
C TYR A 50 -11.32 0.39 12.79
N GLY A 51 -10.95 0.38 14.07
CA GLY A 51 -11.70 -0.31 15.10
C GLY A 51 -13.00 0.41 15.45
N THR A 52 -14.10 -0.34 15.49
CA THR A 52 -15.45 0.20 15.77
C THR A 52 -16.00 -0.24 17.12
N ASN A 53 -15.50 -1.34 17.71
CA ASN A 53 -15.87 -1.78 19.05
C ASN A 53 -15.07 -1.04 20.14
N ALA A 54 -15.49 -1.12 21.39
CA ALA A 54 -14.85 -0.43 22.51
C ALA A 54 -13.36 -0.79 22.66
N SER A 55 -13.00 -2.08 22.53
CA SER A 55 -11.62 -2.57 22.63
C SER A 55 -10.79 -2.36 21.36
N LYS A 56 -11.42 -1.93 20.25
CA LYS A 56 -10.78 -1.79 18.92
C LYS A 56 -10.17 -3.11 18.35
N SER A 57 -10.52 -4.25 18.96
CA SER A 57 -9.99 -5.57 18.55
C SER A 57 -10.39 -5.97 17.13
N ASN A 58 -11.50 -5.44 16.61
CA ASN A 58 -11.99 -5.70 15.24
C ASN A 58 -11.33 -4.84 14.15
N ALA A 59 -10.32 -4.01 14.49
CA ALA A 59 -9.73 -3.04 13.56
C ALA A 59 -9.20 -3.69 12.29
N PHE A 60 -8.52 -4.83 12.39
CA PHE A 60 -7.97 -5.48 11.19
C PHE A 60 -9.06 -5.98 10.25
N GLY A 61 -10.08 -6.66 10.76
CA GLY A 61 -11.22 -7.12 9.94
C GLY A 61 -11.99 -5.98 9.29
N LYS A 62 -12.18 -4.87 10.03
CA LYS A 62 -12.81 -3.66 9.47
C LYS A 62 -11.95 -3.00 8.39
N CYS A 63 -10.63 -2.96 8.57
CA CYS A 63 -9.72 -2.51 7.53
C CYS A 63 -9.85 -3.38 6.27
N VAL A 64 -9.80 -4.71 6.40
CA VAL A 64 -9.92 -5.63 5.25
C VAL A 64 -11.23 -5.40 4.50
N SER A 65 -12.35 -5.29 5.21
CA SER A 65 -13.65 -5.01 4.59
C SER A 65 -13.66 -3.65 3.88
N SER A 66 -13.05 -2.61 4.45
CA SER A 66 -13.01 -1.27 3.83
C SER A 66 -12.13 -1.22 2.58
N HIS A 67 -11.10 -2.07 2.49
CA HIS A 67 -10.19 -2.14 1.34
C HIS A 67 -10.59 -3.20 0.29
N ALA A 68 -11.65 -3.98 0.48
CA ALA A 68 -12.02 -5.06 -0.42
C ALA A 68 -12.20 -4.60 -1.88
N LYS A 69 -12.92 -3.48 -2.10
CA LYS A 69 -13.12 -2.91 -3.45
C LYS A 69 -11.82 -2.37 -4.05
N ALA A 70 -11.00 -1.69 -3.26
CA ALA A 70 -9.70 -1.17 -3.70
C ALA A 70 -8.75 -2.32 -4.09
N ALA A 71 -8.73 -3.38 -3.31
CA ALA A 71 -7.96 -4.58 -3.59
C ALA A 71 -8.41 -5.28 -4.88
N GLN A 72 -9.72 -5.42 -5.10
CA GLN A 72 -10.27 -5.94 -6.35
C GLN A 72 -9.84 -5.10 -7.55
N ASN A 73 -9.94 -3.78 -7.44
CA ASN A 73 -9.52 -2.86 -8.50
C ASN A 73 -8.01 -2.95 -8.76
N ALA A 74 -7.19 -3.05 -7.71
CA ALA A 74 -5.74 -3.19 -7.85
C ALA A 74 -5.37 -4.45 -8.63
N VAL A 75 -5.97 -5.60 -8.31
CA VAL A 75 -5.75 -6.87 -9.02
C VAL A 75 -6.22 -6.78 -10.48
N ASN A 76 -7.42 -6.23 -10.71
CA ASN A 76 -7.96 -6.08 -12.06
C ASN A 76 -7.11 -5.16 -12.94
N ASN A 77 -6.68 -4.00 -12.40
CA ASN A 77 -5.84 -3.05 -13.12
C ASN A 77 -4.44 -3.62 -13.39
N ALA A 78 -3.85 -4.31 -12.41
CA ALA A 78 -2.58 -5.01 -12.58
C ALA A 78 -2.68 -6.05 -13.71
N SER A 79 -3.74 -6.88 -13.71
CA SER A 79 -3.98 -7.89 -14.74
C SER A 79 -4.14 -7.27 -16.13
N LYS A 80 -4.90 -6.17 -16.25
CA LYS A 80 -5.07 -5.44 -17.52
C LYS A 80 -3.74 -4.85 -18.01
N SER A 81 -2.99 -4.20 -17.12
CA SER A 81 -1.69 -3.60 -17.45
C SER A 81 -0.67 -4.66 -17.90
N CYS A 82 -0.58 -5.77 -17.18
CA CYS A 82 0.35 -6.85 -17.53
C CYS A 82 -0.01 -7.53 -18.85
N LYS A 83 -1.30 -7.72 -19.16
CA LYS A 83 -1.76 -8.20 -20.47
C LYS A 83 -1.39 -7.23 -21.59
N ALA A 84 -1.56 -5.93 -21.38
CA ALA A 84 -1.18 -4.91 -22.35
C ALA A 84 0.34 -4.92 -22.59
N GLN A 85 1.16 -5.01 -21.54
CA GLN A 85 2.62 -5.11 -21.66
C GLN A 85 3.05 -6.40 -22.38
N GLN A 86 2.40 -7.51 -22.14
CA GLN A 86 2.70 -8.78 -22.82
C GLN A 86 2.37 -8.73 -24.32
N ALA A 87 1.33 -7.96 -24.69
CA ALA A 87 0.92 -7.81 -26.08
C ALA A 87 1.66 -6.66 -26.81
N ASP A 88 2.45 -5.86 -26.10
CA ASP A 88 3.17 -4.74 -26.68
C ASP A 88 4.35 -5.20 -27.53
N ALA A 89 4.28 -4.99 -28.85
CA ALA A 89 5.33 -5.32 -29.79
C ALA A 89 6.68 -4.57 -29.51
N ASN A 90 6.59 -3.42 -28.84
CA ASN A 90 7.76 -2.60 -28.50
C ASN A 90 8.31 -2.91 -27.09
N PHE A 91 7.72 -3.87 -26.37
CA PHE A 91 8.13 -4.18 -25.00
C PHE A 91 9.65 -4.43 -24.87
N ALA A 92 10.19 -5.26 -25.75
CA ALA A 92 11.63 -5.56 -25.73
C ALA A 92 12.50 -4.31 -25.95
N THR A 93 12.09 -3.42 -26.84
CA THR A 93 12.81 -2.17 -27.13
C THR A 93 12.92 -1.28 -25.88
N THR A 94 11.85 -1.18 -25.11
CA THR A 94 11.81 -0.36 -23.88
C THR A 94 12.43 -1.03 -22.65
N HIS A 95 12.70 -2.35 -22.74
CA HIS A 95 13.25 -3.17 -21.65
C HIS A 95 14.64 -3.78 -22.00
N GLY A 96 15.47 -3.04 -22.73
CA GLY A 96 16.86 -3.44 -23.00
C GLY A 96 16.98 -4.72 -23.81
N GLY A 97 16.06 -4.98 -24.73
CA GLY A 97 16.02 -6.17 -25.58
C GLY A 97 15.39 -7.40 -24.92
N GLN A 98 14.91 -7.29 -23.69
CA GLN A 98 14.32 -8.41 -22.96
C GLN A 98 12.83 -8.55 -23.28
N SER A 99 12.38 -9.77 -23.59
CA SER A 99 10.97 -10.10 -23.75
C SER A 99 10.23 -10.02 -22.38
N PHE A 100 8.90 -9.89 -22.42
CA PHE A 100 8.06 -9.93 -21.22
C PHE A 100 8.33 -11.16 -20.34
N ALA A 101 8.53 -12.33 -20.97
CA ALA A 101 8.86 -13.56 -20.28
C ALA A 101 10.24 -13.51 -19.58
N GLN A 102 11.22 -12.82 -20.14
CA GLN A 102 12.53 -12.65 -19.54
C GLN A 102 12.50 -11.65 -18.36
N VAL A 103 11.76 -10.54 -18.50
CA VAL A 103 11.65 -9.52 -17.45
C VAL A 103 10.92 -10.06 -16.22
N TYR A 104 9.81 -10.75 -16.42
CA TYR A 104 8.95 -11.19 -15.31
C TYR A 104 9.08 -12.68 -14.98
N GLY A 105 9.48 -13.52 -15.93
CA GLY A 105 9.43 -14.97 -15.78
C GLY A 105 10.41 -15.56 -14.77
N GLY A 106 11.58 -14.94 -14.60
CA GLY A 106 12.62 -15.38 -13.64
C GLY A 106 13.20 -16.78 -13.89
N SER A 107 12.72 -17.49 -14.90
CA SER A 107 13.21 -18.81 -15.33
C SER A 107 13.39 -18.80 -16.85
N LYS A 108 14.25 -19.70 -17.36
CA LYS A 108 14.60 -19.77 -18.81
C LYS A 108 13.37 -19.94 -19.72
N ASN A 109 12.28 -20.53 -19.23
CA ASN A 109 11.06 -20.80 -20.01
C ASN A 109 9.95 -19.78 -19.78
N GLY A 110 10.18 -18.69 -19.01
CA GLY A 110 9.24 -17.61 -18.80
C GLY A 110 7.91 -18.02 -18.12
N LYS A 111 7.84 -19.25 -17.57
CA LYS A 111 6.68 -19.70 -16.81
C LYS A 111 6.39 -18.70 -15.69
N ASN A 112 5.11 -18.44 -15.42
CA ASN A 112 4.65 -17.52 -14.38
C ASN A 112 4.93 -16.03 -14.61
N ALA A 113 5.43 -15.60 -15.78
CA ALA A 113 5.70 -14.20 -16.08
C ALA A 113 4.49 -13.30 -15.82
N MET A 114 3.31 -13.69 -16.28
CA MET A 114 2.06 -12.97 -16.04
C MET A 114 1.75 -12.86 -14.53
N GLY A 115 1.85 -13.96 -13.79
CA GLY A 115 1.61 -13.97 -12.35
C GLY A 115 2.56 -13.05 -11.59
N LYS A 116 3.85 -13.06 -11.94
CA LYS A 116 4.87 -12.19 -11.34
C LYS A 116 4.66 -10.73 -11.68
N CYS A 117 4.34 -10.40 -12.94
CA CYS A 117 3.98 -9.04 -13.33
C CYS A 117 2.79 -8.53 -12.48
N VAL A 118 1.71 -9.28 -12.40
CA VAL A 118 0.54 -8.90 -11.60
C VAL A 118 0.91 -8.75 -10.12
N SER A 119 1.68 -9.67 -9.58
CA SER A 119 2.15 -9.60 -8.18
C SER A 119 2.97 -8.33 -7.90
N GLN A 120 3.89 -7.95 -8.78
CA GLN A 120 4.68 -6.72 -8.63
C GLN A 120 3.82 -5.46 -8.74
N ALA A 121 2.89 -5.42 -9.69
CA ALA A 121 1.97 -4.30 -9.83
C ALA A 121 1.05 -4.16 -8.60
N VAL A 122 0.55 -5.26 -8.04
CA VAL A 122 -0.23 -5.26 -6.80
C VAL A 122 0.61 -4.82 -5.60
N GLN A 123 1.85 -5.28 -5.48
CA GLN A 123 2.77 -4.83 -4.42
C GLN A 123 3.00 -3.31 -4.48
N SER A 124 3.14 -2.76 -5.69
CA SER A 124 3.24 -1.30 -5.88
C SER A 124 1.98 -0.58 -5.39
N ALA A 125 0.78 -1.13 -5.66
CA ALA A 125 -0.48 -0.58 -5.16
C ALA A 125 -0.59 -0.67 -3.63
N VAL A 126 -0.15 -1.77 -3.01
CA VAL A 126 -0.08 -1.92 -1.54
C VAL A 126 0.87 -0.90 -0.93
N ALA A 127 2.05 -0.70 -1.52
CA ALA A 127 3.01 0.30 -1.06
C ALA A 127 2.48 1.74 -1.21
N ALA A 128 1.77 2.04 -2.30
CA ALA A 128 1.11 3.33 -2.50
C ALA A 128 0.04 3.59 -1.43
N GLN A 129 -0.78 2.58 -1.10
CA GLN A 129 -1.78 2.67 -0.04
C GLN A 129 -1.14 2.92 1.34
N ALA A 130 -0.03 2.26 1.65
CA ALA A 130 0.72 2.49 2.88
C ALA A 130 1.24 3.94 2.98
N LYS A 131 1.79 4.47 1.88
CA LYS A 131 2.24 5.87 1.81
C LYS A 131 1.06 6.84 1.98
N ALA A 132 -0.08 6.57 1.34
CA ALA A 132 -1.30 7.38 1.49
C ALA A 132 -1.78 7.40 2.95
N SER A 133 -1.83 6.26 3.61
CA SER A 133 -2.21 6.16 5.03
C SER A 133 -1.27 6.96 5.94
N LYS A 134 0.05 6.85 5.73
CA LYS A 134 1.07 7.61 6.48
C LYS A 134 0.93 9.12 6.26
N SER A 135 0.73 9.54 5.00
CA SER A 135 0.51 10.95 4.64
C SER A 135 -0.77 11.50 5.25
N ALA A 136 -1.87 10.75 5.19
CA ALA A 136 -3.14 11.08 5.82
C ALA A 136 -2.97 11.27 7.33
N LEU A 137 -2.28 10.35 8.01
CA LEU A 137 -2.00 10.47 9.45
C LEU A 137 -1.23 11.75 9.79
N LYS A 138 -0.18 12.06 9.03
CA LYS A 138 0.61 13.28 9.21
C LYS A 138 -0.23 14.54 9.03
N SER A 139 -1.02 14.59 7.96
CA SER A 139 -1.93 15.70 7.65
C SER A 139 -3.02 15.86 8.72
N CYS A 140 -3.62 14.77 9.19
CA CYS A 140 -4.65 14.82 10.22
C CYS A 140 -4.11 15.27 11.58
N LYS A 141 -2.90 14.81 11.97
CA LYS A 141 -2.24 15.31 13.18
C LYS A 141 -1.92 16.79 13.10
N ALA A 142 -1.47 17.28 11.95
CA ALA A 142 -1.20 18.69 11.74
C ALA A 142 -2.48 19.54 11.83
N ALA A 143 -3.56 19.10 11.15
CA ALA A 143 -4.85 19.78 11.22
C ALA A 143 -5.41 19.84 12.64
N MET A 144 -5.36 18.73 13.38
CA MET A 144 -5.81 18.66 14.77
C MET A 144 -4.99 19.58 15.70
N LYS A 145 -3.69 19.75 15.42
CA LYS A 145 -2.81 20.66 16.18
C LYS A 145 -3.09 22.13 15.86
N ALA A 146 -3.39 22.44 14.58
CA ALA A 146 -3.63 23.80 14.12
C ALA A 146 -4.94 24.38 14.63
N ASP A 147 -6.04 23.61 14.57
CA ASP A 147 -7.35 24.01 15.08
C ASP A 147 -8.12 22.80 15.58
N LYS A 148 -8.07 22.61 16.89
CA LYS A 148 -8.74 21.48 17.57
C LYS A 148 -10.27 21.60 17.51
N ALA A 149 -10.81 22.81 17.53
CA ALA A 149 -12.27 23.01 17.52
C ALA A 149 -12.84 22.72 16.12
N ALA A 150 -12.25 23.28 15.07
CA ALA A 150 -12.65 22.99 13.69
C ALA A 150 -12.44 21.52 13.34
N PHE A 151 -11.36 20.91 13.83
CA PHE A 151 -11.11 19.49 13.64
C PHE A 151 -12.18 18.62 14.29
N ALA A 152 -12.60 18.97 15.53
CA ALA A 152 -13.66 18.28 16.26
C ALA A 152 -15.03 18.46 15.58
N THR A 153 -15.32 19.63 15.03
CA THR A 153 -16.53 19.88 14.24
C THR A 153 -16.61 18.98 13.01
N THR A 154 -15.46 18.78 12.32
CA THR A 154 -15.42 18.01 11.07
C THR A 154 -15.42 16.49 11.31
N TYR A 155 -14.66 16.01 12.30
CA TYR A 155 -14.42 14.57 12.51
C TYR A 155 -15.02 14.04 13.82
N GLY A 156 -15.64 14.91 14.63
CA GLY A 156 -16.18 14.60 15.94
C GLY A 156 -15.16 14.83 17.07
N ALA A 157 -15.69 15.03 18.27
CA ALA A 157 -14.86 15.13 19.47
C ALA A 157 -14.46 13.74 19.99
N GLY A 158 -13.24 13.62 20.57
CA GLY A 158 -12.79 12.40 21.24
C GLY A 158 -11.71 11.61 20.53
N LYS A 159 -11.45 10.40 21.07
CA LYS A 159 -10.30 9.55 20.67
C LYS A 159 -10.36 9.04 19.22
N ASP A 160 -11.56 8.97 18.64
CA ASP A 160 -11.77 8.43 17.29
C ASP A 160 -11.70 9.48 16.17
N ALA A 161 -11.68 10.78 16.51
CA ALA A 161 -11.64 11.87 15.53
C ALA A 161 -10.45 11.78 14.58
N LEU A 162 -9.26 11.48 15.11
CA LEU A 162 -8.05 11.29 14.31
C LEU A 162 -8.22 10.10 13.34
N GLY A 163 -8.77 8.98 13.81
CA GLY A 163 -9.04 7.81 12.99
C GLY A 163 -10.00 8.10 11.85
N LYS A 164 -11.09 8.81 12.11
CA LYS A 164 -12.06 9.23 11.08
C LYS A 164 -11.42 10.12 10.01
N CYS A 165 -10.60 11.10 10.43
CA CYS A 165 -9.84 11.93 9.49
C CYS A 165 -8.91 11.08 8.61
N VAL A 166 -8.13 10.17 9.21
CA VAL A 166 -7.19 9.32 8.47
C VAL A 166 -7.95 8.43 7.48
N SER A 167 -9.03 7.78 7.92
CA SER A 167 -9.86 6.94 7.05
C SER A 167 -10.41 7.73 5.85
N ALA A 168 -10.98 8.92 6.08
CA ALA A 168 -11.50 9.78 5.03
C ALA A 168 -10.41 10.19 4.01
N LYS A 169 -9.22 10.62 4.49
CA LYS A 169 -8.14 11.08 3.62
C LYS A 169 -7.37 9.96 2.92
N SER A 170 -7.35 8.74 3.45
CA SER A 170 -6.69 7.60 2.80
C SER A 170 -7.56 6.90 1.77
N ALA A 171 -8.88 7.11 1.79
CA ALA A 171 -9.83 6.52 0.85
C ALA A 171 -9.99 7.32 -0.46
N THR A 172 -9.54 8.57 -0.51
CA THR A 172 -9.80 9.52 -1.60
C THR A 172 -8.75 9.54 -2.72
N LYS A 173 -7.94 8.46 -2.88
CA LYS A 173 -6.98 8.37 -3.99
C LYS A 173 -7.15 7.12 -4.83
#